data_0449b8413cfd0eff89f39a4fa5cbdda0
#
_entry.id   0449b8413cfd0eff89f39a4fa5cbdda0
#
_cell.length_a   1.000
_cell.length_b   1.000
_cell.length_c   1.000
_cell.angle_alpha   90.00
_cell.angle_beta   90.00
_cell.angle_gamma   90.00
#
_symmetry.space_group_name_H-M   'P 1'
#
loop_
_entity.id
_entity.type
_entity.pdbx_description
1 polymer ?
#
loop_
_entity_poly.entity_id
_entity_poly.type
_entity_poly.pdbx_seq_one_letter_code
_entity_poly.pdbx_strand_id
1 'polypeptide(L)'
;RDGENVRVGSVLAYRYSDALSADLAERRAEAQKELTMLQRVLAQLQSSNTPTVSDLTRNTDIDLQKLAEAVALEHYSGMDTLALNLQEEINLGSGITGKTEALEARIAELEAQTSGSASGEAVYSTLEGYFSSAVDGREGEYTPARLEAMSCDDLQTLLTAGETEEAGLGKVVSGPEWYFALTISSKEHKNYQLGSRVNLAFAGGGTAQGTVVRTELSDDGSAMMLVIRGDTVTEDTVSRRAAAVRLSSENYTGVRFDKEYLRIVDGVKGVYVDNGYSVKFKTV
;
A
#
# COMPACT_ATOMS: atom_id res chain seq x y z
N ARG A 1 8.83 8.39 2.94
CA ARG A 1 7.63 7.54 2.93
C ARG A 1 8.04 6.08 3.13
N ASP A 2 7.15 5.29 3.74
CA ASP A 2 7.36 3.85 3.86
C ASP A 2 7.47 3.21 2.48
N GLY A 3 8.42 2.28 2.32
CA GLY A 3 8.72 1.64 1.03
C GLY A 3 9.55 2.50 0.06
N GLU A 4 9.87 3.75 0.40
CA GLU A 4 10.72 4.60 -0.43
C GLU A 4 12.16 4.11 -0.43
N ASN A 5 12.76 4.00 -1.63
CA ASN A 5 14.17 3.65 -1.75
C ASN A 5 15.04 4.86 -1.37
N VAL A 6 15.90 4.69 -0.38
CA VAL A 6 16.82 5.70 0.13
C VAL A 6 18.27 5.27 -0.12
N ARG A 7 19.12 6.27 -0.37
CA ARG A 7 20.56 6.08 -0.56
C ARG A 7 21.34 6.67 0.61
N VAL A 8 22.59 6.31 0.73
CA VAL A 8 23.49 6.98 1.68
C VAL A 8 23.47 8.49 1.40
N GLY A 9 23.23 9.27 2.43
CA GLY A 9 23.09 10.73 2.36
C GLY A 9 21.70 11.25 2.00
N SER A 10 20.69 10.38 1.75
CA SER A 10 19.30 10.81 1.64
C SER A 10 18.81 11.37 2.97
N VAL A 11 18.06 12.47 2.94
CA VAL A 11 17.43 13.05 4.14
C VAL A 11 16.25 12.16 4.52
N LEU A 12 16.26 11.64 5.74
CA LEU A 12 15.18 10.82 6.30
C LEU A 12 14.18 11.64 7.11
N ALA A 13 14.67 12.61 7.86
CA ALA A 13 13.87 13.45 8.74
C ALA A 13 14.60 14.76 9.05
N TYR A 14 13.90 15.69 9.69
CA TYR A 14 14.48 16.90 10.28
C TYR A 14 14.26 16.87 11.78
N ARG A 15 15.30 17.18 12.55
CA ARG A 15 15.23 17.38 13.98
C ARG A 15 15.11 18.88 14.29
N TYR A 16 14.11 19.25 15.06
CA TYR A 16 13.86 20.62 15.49
C TYR A 16 14.22 20.80 16.96
N SER A 17 14.62 22.01 17.35
CA SER A 17 15.00 22.33 18.72
C SER A 17 13.82 22.38 19.68
N ASP A 18 12.63 22.67 19.16
CA ASP A 18 11.40 22.85 19.92
C ASP A 18 10.15 22.52 19.10
N ALA A 19 9.04 22.29 19.79
CA ALA A 19 7.77 21.89 19.17
C ALA A 19 7.18 23.01 18.27
N LEU A 20 7.44 24.28 18.55
CA LEU A 20 6.93 25.38 17.75
C LEU A 20 7.64 25.42 16.40
N SER A 21 8.94 25.22 16.38
CA SER A 21 9.72 25.12 15.15
C SER A 21 9.30 23.93 14.29
N ALA A 22 8.97 22.80 14.91
CA ALA A 22 8.44 21.62 14.23
C ALA A 22 7.05 21.90 13.61
N ASP A 23 6.11 22.48 14.37
CA ASP A 23 4.76 22.85 13.89
C ASP A 23 4.83 23.86 12.72
N LEU A 24 5.69 24.85 12.82
CA LEU A 24 5.91 25.81 11.73
C LEU A 24 6.48 25.14 10.47
N ALA A 25 7.37 24.18 10.62
CA ALA A 25 7.93 23.44 9.50
C ALA A 25 6.89 22.51 8.84
N GLU A 26 6.04 21.85 9.63
CA GLU A 26 4.94 21.03 9.14
C GLU A 26 3.93 21.86 8.34
N ARG A 27 3.46 22.97 8.90
CA ARG A 27 2.56 23.90 8.19
C ARG A 27 3.14 24.43 6.89
N ARG A 28 4.44 24.73 6.86
CA ARG A 28 5.11 25.12 5.63
C ARG A 28 5.18 24.00 4.61
N ALA A 29 5.45 22.77 5.06
CA ALA A 29 5.48 21.62 4.17
C ALA A 29 4.10 21.35 3.55
N GLU A 30 3.02 21.50 4.32
CA GLU A 30 1.65 21.41 3.83
C GLU A 30 1.32 22.53 2.84
N ALA A 31 1.65 23.78 3.17
CA ALA A 31 1.47 24.92 2.29
C ALA A 31 2.27 24.76 0.98
N GLN A 32 3.47 24.18 1.04
CA GLN A 32 4.28 23.89 -0.15
C GLN A 32 3.66 22.82 -1.05
N LYS A 33 3.04 21.79 -0.46
CA LYS A 33 2.31 20.76 -1.23
C LYS A 33 1.11 21.37 -1.94
N GLU A 34 0.31 22.17 -1.22
CA GLU A 34 -0.84 22.88 -1.78
C GLU A 34 -0.40 23.84 -2.90
N LEU A 35 0.65 24.63 -2.67
CA LEU A 35 1.22 25.55 -3.66
C LEU A 35 1.64 24.81 -4.94
N THR A 36 2.36 23.70 -4.80
CA THR A 36 2.81 22.90 -5.95
C THR A 36 1.63 22.35 -6.76
N MET A 37 0.57 21.89 -6.08
CA MET A 37 -0.66 21.42 -6.71
C MET A 37 -1.36 22.58 -7.46
N LEU A 38 -1.58 23.73 -6.82
CA LEU A 38 -2.28 24.85 -7.45
C LEU A 38 -1.50 25.45 -8.62
N GLN A 39 -0.18 25.50 -8.54
CA GLN A 39 0.67 25.92 -9.67
C GLN A 39 0.53 24.98 -10.86
N ARG A 40 0.43 23.66 -10.63
CA ARG A 40 0.17 22.65 -11.65
C ARG A 40 -1.21 22.85 -12.30
N VAL A 41 -2.25 23.06 -11.46
CA VAL A 41 -3.61 23.36 -11.93
C VAL A 41 -3.62 24.61 -12.80
N LEU A 42 -3.00 25.69 -12.36
CA LEU A 42 -2.93 26.94 -13.12
C LEU A 42 -2.21 26.74 -14.47
N ALA A 43 -1.08 26.04 -14.47
CA ALA A 43 -0.35 25.72 -15.70
C ALA A 43 -1.21 24.88 -16.67
N GLN A 44 -2.00 23.95 -16.16
CA GLN A 44 -2.91 23.14 -16.98
C GLN A 44 -4.06 23.96 -17.56
N LEU A 45 -4.64 24.92 -16.79
CA LEU A 45 -5.65 25.84 -17.28
C LEU A 45 -5.14 26.77 -18.40
N GLN A 46 -3.85 27.12 -18.35
CA GLN A 46 -3.18 27.95 -19.37
C GLN A 46 -2.73 27.15 -20.60
N SER A 47 -2.76 25.82 -20.51
CA SER A 47 -2.36 24.94 -21.61
C SER A 47 -3.48 24.76 -22.63
N SER A 48 -3.12 24.38 -23.86
CA SER A 48 -4.09 24.02 -24.91
C SER A 48 -4.79 22.67 -24.68
N ASN A 49 -4.40 21.94 -23.65
CA ASN A 49 -4.92 20.60 -23.34
C ASN A 49 -5.75 20.58 -22.07
N THR A 50 -6.51 21.65 -21.81
CA THR A 50 -7.41 21.73 -20.66
C THR A 50 -8.57 20.73 -20.81
N PRO A 51 -8.80 19.84 -19.84
CA PRO A 51 -9.91 18.90 -19.89
C PRO A 51 -11.26 19.62 -19.87
N THR A 52 -12.28 19.00 -20.45
CA THR A 52 -13.65 19.52 -20.38
C THR A 52 -14.26 19.27 -18.99
N VAL A 53 -15.27 20.06 -18.62
CA VAL A 53 -16.03 19.84 -17.38
C VAL A 53 -16.59 18.40 -17.32
N SER A 54 -17.02 17.86 -18.46
CA SER A 54 -17.52 16.49 -18.55
C SER A 54 -16.43 15.44 -18.26
N ASP A 55 -15.20 15.65 -18.74
CA ASP A 55 -14.07 14.75 -18.46
C ASP A 55 -13.70 14.79 -16.99
N LEU A 56 -13.66 15.97 -16.39
CA LEU A 56 -13.42 16.14 -14.95
C LEU A 56 -14.48 15.45 -14.11
N THR A 57 -15.76 15.68 -14.40
CA THR A 57 -16.86 15.02 -13.66
C THR A 57 -16.72 13.50 -13.70
N ARG A 58 -16.42 12.96 -14.88
CA ARG A 58 -16.21 11.51 -15.03
C ARG A 58 -15.02 11.00 -14.22
N ASN A 59 -13.89 11.72 -14.24
CA ASN A 59 -12.71 11.32 -13.48
C ASN A 59 -12.95 11.40 -11.97
N THR A 60 -13.57 12.49 -11.50
CA THR A 60 -13.98 12.67 -10.11
C THR A 60 -14.90 11.54 -9.65
N ASP A 61 -15.89 11.13 -10.46
CA ASP A 61 -16.76 10.00 -10.14
C ASP A 61 -15.98 8.67 -10.02
N ILE A 62 -15.01 8.44 -10.91
CA ILE A 62 -14.15 7.26 -10.87
C ILE A 62 -13.29 7.26 -9.60
N ASP A 63 -12.68 8.37 -9.24
CA ASP A 63 -11.79 8.45 -8.09
C ASP A 63 -12.57 8.42 -6.76
N LEU A 64 -13.79 8.97 -6.72
CA LEU A 64 -14.71 8.79 -5.59
C LEU A 64 -15.13 7.33 -5.43
N GLN A 65 -15.39 6.63 -6.54
CA GLN A 65 -15.71 5.20 -6.48
C GLN A 65 -14.55 4.37 -5.95
N LYS A 66 -13.31 4.65 -6.41
CA LYS A 66 -12.09 3.99 -5.89
C LYS A 66 -11.90 4.28 -4.40
N LEU A 67 -12.15 5.53 -3.96
CA LEU A 67 -12.06 5.91 -2.55
C LEU A 67 -13.09 5.15 -1.71
N ALA A 68 -14.34 5.07 -2.17
CA ALA A 68 -15.39 4.32 -1.50
C ALA A 68 -15.06 2.81 -1.43
N GLU A 69 -14.50 2.24 -2.49
CA GLU A 69 -14.04 0.85 -2.52
C GLU A 69 -12.87 0.63 -1.56
N ALA A 70 -11.88 1.53 -1.52
CA ALA A 70 -10.76 1.47 -0.59
C ALA A 70 -11.23 1.47 0.88
N VAL A 71 -12.19 2.34 1.22
CA VAL A 71 -12.79 2.38 2.57
C VAL A 71 -13.57 1.10 2.88
N ALA A 72 -14.38 0.60 1.92
CA ALA A 72 -15.19 -0.60 2.12
C ALA A 72 -14.34 -1.87 2.28
N LEU A 73 -13.16 -1.89 1.68
CA LEU A 73 -12.20 -3.00 1.77
C LEU A 73 -11.15 -2.80 2.88
N GLU A 74 -11.25 -1.71 3.65
CA GLU A 74 -10.27 -1.31 4.67
C GLU A 74 -8.84 -1.19 4.09
N HIS A 75 -8.75 -0.80 2.81
CA HIS A 75 -7.50 -0.66 2.08
C HIS A 75 -7.08 0.82 2.01
N TYR A 76 -6.30 1.26 2.98
CA TYR A 76 -5.94 2.67 3.14
C TYR A 76 -4.68 3.09 2.37
N SER A 77 -3.92 2.14 1.83
CA SER A 77 -2.75 2.42 1.00
C SER A 77 -3.15 3.19 -0.26
N GLY A 78 -2.48 4.32 -0.52
CA GLY A 78 -2.76 5.18 -1.68
C GLY A 78 -3.95 6.13 -1.55
N MET A 79 -4.69 6.14 -0.43
CA MET A 79 -5.81 7.08 -0.21
C MET A 79 -5.37 8.54 -0.28
N ASP A 80 -4.18 8.87 0.22
CA ASP A 80 -3.60 10.23 0.13
C ASP A 80 -3.44 10.68 -1.32
N THR A 81 -3.03 9.76 -2.20
CA THR A 81 -2.89 10.06 -3.63
C THR A 81 -4.25 10.29 -4.28
N LEU A 82 -5.25 9.48 -3.94
CA LEU A 82 -6.62 9.68 -4.43
C LEU A 82 -7.21 11.00 -3.93
N ALA A 83 -7.00 11.35 -2.67
CA ALA A 83 -7.46 12.62 -2.10
C ALA A 83 -6.80 13.83 -2.80
N LEU A 84 -5.49 13.75 -3.08
CA LEU A 84 -4.78 14.80 -3.83
C LEU A 84 -5.31 14.93 -5.26
N ASN A 85 -5.57 13.83 -5.96
CA ASN A 85 -6.14 13.85 -7.31
C ASN A 85 -7.52 14.49 -7.31
N LEU A 86 -8.40 14.11 -6.38
CA LEU A 86 -9.72 14.69 -6.24
C LEU A 86 -9.65 16.20 -5.98
N GLN A 87 -8.72 16.64 -5.13
CA GLN A 87 -8.54 18.06 -4.85
C GLN A 87 -8.01 18.81 -6.06
N GLU A 88 -7.10 18.24 -6.84
CA GLU A 88 -6.61 18.78 -8.11
C GLU A 88 -7.74 18.95 -9.13
N GLU A 89 -8.61 17.93 -9.28
CA GLU A 89 -9.77 17.97 -10.18
C GLU A 89 -10.81 19.03 -9.78
N ILE A 90 -11.10 19.16 -8.49
CA ILE A 90 -12.01 20.19 -7.96
C ILE A 90 -11.46 21.59 -8.25
N ASN A 91 -10.19 21.82 -8.01
CA ASN A 91 -9.54 23.10 -8.27
C ASN A 91 -9.49 23.41 -9.76
N LEU A 92 -9.22 22.41 -10.61
CA LEU A 92 -9.23 22.57 -12.06
C LEU A 92 -10.64 22.91 -12.56
N GLY A 93 -11.68 22.22 -12.08
CA GLY A 93 -13.08 22.52 -12.38
C GLY A 93 -13.47 23.94 -11.95
N SER A 94 -13.00 24.39 -10.81
CA SER A 94 -13.20 25.77 -10.34
C SER A 94 -12.54 26.79 -11.26
N GLY A 95 -11.32 26.52 -11.74
CA GLY A 95 -10.61 27.37 -12.70
C GLY A 95 -11.32 27.46 -14.04
N ILE A 96 -11.78 26.34 -14.60
CA ILE A 96 -12.52 26.29 -15.87
C ILE A 96 -13.85 27.08 -15.76
N THR A 97 -14.50 27.10 -14.59
CA THR A 97 -15.72 27.84 -14.34
C THR A 97 -15.51 29.34 -14.03
N GLY A 98 -14.30 29.87 -14.26
CA GLY A 98 -13.99 31.30 -14.18
C GLY A 98 -13.52 31.77 -12.79
N LYS A 99 -13.02 30.87 -11.95
CA LYS A 99 -12.45 31.19 -10.61
C LYS A 99 -10.92 31.25 -10.60
N THR A 100 -10.30 31.52 -11.76
CA THR A 100 -8.83 31.55 -11.89
C THR A 100 -8.19 32.60 -11.00
N GLU A 101 -8.83 33.77 -10.85
CA GLU A 101 -8.34 34.83 -9.96
C GLU A 101 -8.26 34.38 -8.48
N ALA A 102 -9.21 33.56 -8.04
CA ALA A 102 -9.17 33.01 -6.68
C ALA A 102 -8.01 32.01 -6.48
N LEU A 103 -7.69 31.22 -7.51
CA LEU A 103 -6.54 30.31 -7.50
C LEU A 103 -5.23 31.11 -7.47
N GLU A 104 -5.10 32.16 -8.28
CA GLU A 104 -3.93 33.02 -8.31
C GLU A 104 -3.72 33.75 -6.97
N ALA A 105 -4.80 34.25 -6.35
CA ALA A 105 -4.74 34.87 -5.02
C ALA A 105 -4.28 33.84 -3.95
N ARG A 106 -4.78 32.62 -4.00
CA ARG A 106 -4.36 31.57 -3.06
C ARG A 106 -2.90 31.18 -3.27
N ILE A 107 -2.43 31.08 -4.51
CA ILE A 107 -1.02 30.85 -4.85
C ILE A 107 -0.14 31.93 -4.22
N ALA A 108 -0.48 33.20 -4.40
CA ALA A 108 0.29 34.33 -3.86
C ALA A 108 0.34 34.30 -2.31
N GLU A 109 -0.76 33.93 -1.65
CA GLU A 109 -0.79 33.77 -0.20
C GLU A 109 0.14 32.61 0.26
N LEU A 110 0.10 31.47 -0.41
CA LEU A 110 0.95 30.33 -0.10
C LEU A 110 2.43 30.58 -0.37
N GLU A 111 2.77 31.32 -1.43
CA GLU A 111 4.12 31.76 -1.71
C GLU A 111 4.67 32.65 -0.56
N ALA A 112 3.84 33.54 -0.02
CA ALA A 112 4.20 34.34 1.13
C ALA A 112 4.42 33.47 2.40
N GLN A 113 3.57 32.46 2.62
CA GLN A 113 3.68 31.56 3.78
C GLN A 113 4.89 30.62 3.69
N THR A 114 5.27 30.21 2.48
CA THR A 114 6.41 29.32 2.24
C THR A 114 7.75 30.05 2.13
N SER A 115 7.73 31.39 2.00
CA SER A 115 8.93 32.22 1.99
C SER A 115 9.65 32.16 3.34
N GLY A 116 10.88 31.66 3.34
CA GLY A 116 11.73 31.46 4.52
C GLY A 116 12.22 30.03 4.66
N SER A 117 13.30 29.85 5.41
CA SER A 117 13.84 28.51 5.71
C SER A 117 13.38 28.04 7.09
N ALA A 118 12.86 26.81 7.18
CA ALA A 118 12.74 26.13 8.45
C ALA A 118 14.13 25.61 8.83
N SER A 119 14.66 26.02 9.99
CA SER A 119 15.97 25.61 10.46
C SER A 119 15.88 24.29 11.26
N GLY A 120 15.65 23.17 10.58
CA GLY A 120 15.78 21.83 11.15
C GLY A 120 17.15 21.24 10.83
N GLU A 121 17.70 20.47 11.76
CA GLU A 121 18.90 19.65 11.51
C GLU A 121 18.50 18.42 10.73
N ALA A 122 19.04 18.23 9.51
CA ALA A 122 18.70 17.08 8.68
C ALA A 122 19.35 15.80 9.23
N VAL A 123 18.55 14.75 9.34
CA VAL A 123 18.99 13.40 9.66
C VAL A 123 19.14 12.63 8.35
N TYR A 124 20.34 12.14 8.10
CA TYR A 124 20.68 11.49 6.85
C TYR A 124 20.73 9.97 7.01
N SER A 125 20.37 9.26 5.94
CA SER A 125 20.60 7.81 5.88
C SER A 125 22.09 7.49 5.79
N THR A 126 22.53 6.55 6.61
CA THR A 126 23.88 5.97 6.56
C THR A 126 23.95 4.70 5.72
N LEU A 127 22.81 4.18 5.30
CA LEU A 127 22.65 2.94 4.54
C LEU A 127 21.79 3.17 3.29
N GLU A 128 21.98 2.33 2.31
CA GLU A 128 21.08 2.19 1.17
C GLU A 128 20.02 1.13 1.46
N GLY A 129 18.77 1.39 1.10
CA GLY A 129 17.67 0.45 1.33
C GLY A 129 16.30 1.11 1.22
N TYR A 130 15.32 0.53 1.90
CA TYR A 130 13.94 0.99 1.93
C TYR A 130 13.60 1.56 3.31
N PHE A 131 13.05 2.75 3.34
CA PHE A 131 12.66 3.39 4.60
C PHE A 131 11.37 2.76 5.15
N SER A 132 11.29 2.61 6.47
CA SER A 132 10.07 2.28 7.20
C SER A 132 9.99 3.11 8.47
N SER A 133 8.82 3.71 8.72
CA SER A 133 8.53 4.43 9.96
C SER A 133 8.22 3.48 11.13
N ALA A 134 7.84 2.23 10.84
CA ALA A 134 7.48 1.23 11.84
C ALA A 134 8.75 0.67 12.51
N VAL A 135 8.90 0.93 13.81
CA VAL A 135 10.00 0.46 14.67
C VAL A 135 9.39 -0.23 15.89
N ASP A 136 9.91 -1.41 16.22
CA ASP A 136 9.43 -2.21 17.36
C ASP A 136 10.55 -2.61 18.35
N GLY A 137 11.78 -2.11 18.14
CA GLY A 137 12.94 -2.42 18.97
C GLY A 137 13.49 -3.84 18.80
N ARG A 138 12.87 -4.64 17.94
CA ARG A 138 13.23 -6.06 17.72
C ARG A 138 13.85 -6.31 16.34
N GLU A 139 14.33 -5.25 15.69
CA GLU A 139 14.89 -5.30 14.35
C GLU A 139 16.09 -6.26 14.23
N GLY A 140 16.88 -6.38 15.28
CA GLY A 140 18.01 -7.31 15.34
C GLY A 140 17.61 -8.77 15.62
N GLU A 141 16.38 -9.02 16.06
CA GLU A 141 15.94 -10.36 16.41
C GLU A 141 15.35 -11.14 15.22
N TYR A 142 14.60 -10.44 14.34
CA TYR A 142 13.89 -11.07 13.22
C TYR A 142 14.76 -11.07 11.97
N THR A 143 15.73 -11.93 11.95
CA THR A 143 16.67 -12.10 10.84
C THR A 143 16.32 -13.34 10.01
N PRO A 144 16.73 -13.42 8.72
CA PRO A 144 16.57 -14.63 7.92
C PRO A 144 17.18 -15.86 8.57
N ALA A 145 18.37 -15.72 9.21
CA ALA A 145 19.03 -16.81 9.90
C ALA A 145 18.22 -17.35 11.11
N ARG A 146 17.57 -16.47 11.87
CA ARG A 146 16.66 -16.90 12.94
C ARG A 146 15.45 -17.64 12.37
N LEU A 147 14.90 -17.16 11.27
CA LEU A 147 13.77 -17.78 10.62
C LEU A 147 14.10 -19.19 10.07
N GLU A 148 15.34 -19.41 9.61
CA GLU A 148 15.83 -20.72 9.21
C GLU A 148 15.95 -21.71 10.37
N ALA A 149 16.25 -21.23 11.57
CA ALA A 149 16.40 -22.04 12.78
C ALA A 149 15.10 -22.23 13.57
N MET A 150 14.07 -21.43 13.30
CA MET A 150 12.80 -21.40 14.04
C MET A 150 11.93 -22.61 13.72
N SER A 151 11.38 -23.26 14.75
CA SER A 151 10.39 -24.34 14.57
C SER A 151 8.96 -23.79 14.37
N CYS A 152 8.05 -24.67 13.95
CA CYS A 152 6.63 -24.30 13.84
C CYS A 152 6.04 -23.89 15.20
N ASP A 153 6.42 -24.56 16.28
CA ASP A 153 5.93 -24.27 17.64
C ASP A 153 6.53 -22.98 18.20
N ASP A 154 7.80 -22.67 17.88
CA ASP A 154 8.41 -21.38 18.18
C ASP A 154 7.67 -20.22 17.50
N LEU A 155 7.28 -20.39 16.22
CA LEU A 155 6.51 -19.38 15.51
C LEU A 155 5.14 -19.16 16.15
N GLN A 156 4.43 -20.22 16.55
CA GLN A 156 3.15 -20.11 17.24
C GLN A 156 3.29 -19.34 18.56
N THR A 157 4.34 -19.63 19.32
CA THR A 157 4.64 -18.92 20.57
C THR A 157 4.92 -17.45 20.29
N LEU A 158 5.67 -17.14 19.26
CA LEU A 158 6.01 -15.78 18.85
C LEU A 158 4.76 -14.97 18.47
N LEU A 159 3.84 -15.57 17.70
CA LEU A 159 2.59 -14.92 17.27
C LEU A 159 1.64 -14.60 18.44
N THR A 160 1.78 -15.32 19.56
CA THR A 160 0.98 -15.06 20.77
C THR A 160 1.60 -14.02 21.71
N ALA A 161 2.87 -13.67 21.53
CA ALA A 161 3.61 -12.79 22.44
C ALA A 161 3.21 -11.30 22.37
N GLY A 162 2.39 -10.91 21.40
CA GLY A 162 1.96 -9.51 21.21
C GLY A 162 3.04 -8.63 20.58
N GLU A 163 2.61 -7.48 20.09
CA GLU A 163 3.49 -6.46 19.52
C GLU A 163 3.92 -5.48 20.62
N THR A 164 5.17 -5.04 20.56
CA THR A 164 5.70 -3.92 21.34
C THR A 164 5.95 -2.76 20.40
N GLU A 165 5.41 -1.59 20.72
CA GLU A 165 5.76 -0.36 20.00
C GLU A 165 6.95 0.30 20.69
N GLU A 166 7.97 0.63 19.94
CA GLU A 166 9.09 1.44 20.41
C GLU A 166 9.12 2.77 19.64
N ALA A 167 9.38 3.86 20.38
CA ALA A 167 9.48 5.18 19.77
C ALA A 167 10.79 5.33 19.02
N GLY A 168 10.72 5.51 17.70
CA GLY A 168 11.86 5.74 16.82
C GLY A 168 11.49 6.61 15.63
N LEU A 169 12.49 7.18 14.95
CA LEU A 169 12.28 7.94 13.70
C LEU A 169 11.90 7.03 12.53
N GLY A 170 12.29 5.77 12.60
CA GLY A 170 12.16 4.79 11.55
C GLY A 170 13.43 3.95 11.38
N LYS A 171 13.40 3.05 10.43
CA LYS A 171 14.48 2.15 10.06
C LYS A 171 14.73 2.14 8.56
N VAL A 172 15.92 1.73 8.15
CA VAL A 172 16.25 1.44 6.75
C VAL A 172 16.49 -0.05 6.61
N VAL A 173 15.69 -0.69 5.79
CA VAL A 173 15.77 -2.12 5.50
C VAL A 173 16.63 -2.30 4.25
N SER A 174 17.75 -3.00 4.37
CA SER A 174 18.67 -3.25 3.26
C SER A 174 18.20 -4.44 2.42
N GLY A 175 18.29 -4.29 1.09
CA GLY A 175 17.93 -5.33 0.12
C GLY A 175 16.44 -5.40 -0.21
N PRO A 176 16.10 -6.03 -1.34
CA PRO A 176 14.72 -6.12 -1.83
C PRO A 176 13.97 -7.33 -1.27
N GLU A 177 14.64 -8.23 -0.57
CA GLU A 177 14.04 -9.48 -0.10
C GLU A 177 13.30 -9.26 1.22
N TRP A 178 12.12 -9.86 1.31
CA TRP A 178 11.34 -9.97 2.54
C TRP A 178 10.90 -11.40 2.77
N TYR A 179 10.66 -11.73 4.02
CA TYR A 179 10.20 -13.05 4.46
C TYR A 179 8.94 -12.91 5.30
N PHE A 180 7.99 -13.79 5.06
CA PHE A 180 6.76 -13.89 5.83
C PHE A 180 6.56 -15.32 6.30
N ALA A 181 6.53 -15.52 7.61
CA ALA A 181 6.27 -16.82 8.23
C ALA A 181 4.83 -16.87 8.74
N LEU A 182 4.14 -17.95 8.47
CA LEU A 182 2.77 -18.17 8.92
C LEU A 182 2.51 -19.64 9.20
N THR A 183 1.45 -19.95 9.96
CA THR A 183 1.00 -21.31 10.20
C THR A 183 -0.34 -21.57 9.51
N ILE A 184 -0.46 -22.72 8.89
CA ILE A 184 -1.71 -23.22 8.29
C ILE A 184 -2.06 -24.59 8.88
N SER A 185 -3.28 -25.08 8.62
CA SER A 185 -3.63 -26.45 8.95
C SER A 185 -2.79 -27.42 8.11
N SER A 186 -2.24 -28.46 8.74
CA SER A 186 -1.47 -29.49 8.03
C SER A 186 -2.25 -30.20 6.92
N LYS A 187 -3.60 -30.14 6.96
CA LYS A 187 -4.47 -30.70 5.90
C LYS A 187 -4.36 -29.95 4.58
N GLU A 188 -3.91 -28.67 4.62
CA GLU A 188 -3.77 -27.82 3.44
C GLU A 188 -2.38 -27.92 2.79
N HIS A 189 -1.47 -28.72 3.33
CA HIS A 189 -0.08 -28.83 2.87
C HIS A 189 0.07 -29.09 1.36
N LYS A 190 -0.89 -29.80 0.76
CA LYS A 190 -0.87 -30.12 -0.67
C LYS A 190 -0.96 -28.89 -1.58
N ASN A 191 -1.55 -27.82 -1.08
CA ASN A 191 -1.76 -26.58 -1.82
C ASN A 191 -0.54 -25.66 -1.78
N TYR A 192 0.37 -25.88 -0.81
CA TYR A 192 1.48 -24.97 -0.50
C TYR A 192 2.79 -25.73 -0.35
N GLN A 193 3.29 -26.26 -1.46
CA GLN A 193 4.54 -27.01 -1.47
C GLN A 193 5.75 -26.08 -1.63
N LEU A 194 6.93 -26.58 -1.29
CA LEU A 194 8.19 -25.88 -1.54
C LEU A 194 8.31 -25.46 -3.00
N GLY A 195 8.63 -24.18 -3.25
CA GLY A 195 8.71 -23.61 -4.59
C GLY A 195 7.38 -23.11 -5.15
N SER A 196 6.24 -23.32 -4.47
CA SER A 196 4.93 -22.80 -4.91
C SER A 196 4.91 -21.28 -4.84
N ARG A 197 4.40 -20.64 -5.90
CA ARG A 197 4.09 -19.21 -5.88
C ARG A 197 2.77 -18.98 -5.15
N VAL A 198 2.76 -17.96 -4.31
CA VAL A 198 1.60 -17.63 -3.48
C VAL A 198 1.35 -16.13 -3.50
N ASN A 199 0.07 -15.77 -3.36
CA ASN A 199 -0.36 -14.40 -3.14
C ASN A 199 -0.83 -14.26 -1.70
N LEU A 200 -0.36 -13.20 -1.05
CA LEU A 200 -0.79 -12.78 0.28
C LEU A 200 -1.70 -11.57 0.12
N ALA A 201 -2.92 -11.66 0.64
CA ALA A 201 -3.79 -10.50 0.80
C ALA A 201 -3.87 -10.18 2.30
N PHE A 202 -3.33 -9.03 2.70
CA PHE A 202 -3.25 -8.62 4.10
C PHE A 202 -4.61 -8.12 4.60
N ALA A 203 -4.96 -8.45 5.83
CA ALA A 203 -6.04 -7.76 6.52
C ALA A 203 -5.66 -6.27 6.68
N GLY A 204 -6.60 -5.37 6.44
CA GLY A 204 -6.32 -3.93 6.37
C GLY A 204 -5.77 -3.46 5.02
N GLY A 205 -5.79 -4.33 4.00
CA GLY A 205 -5.45 -4.00 2.62
C GLY A 205 -4.00 -4.30 2.23
N GLY A 206 -3.76 -4.21 0.93
CA GLY A 206 -2.48 -4.54 0.33
C GLY A 206 -2.32 -6.01 -0.04
N THR A 207 -1.45 -6.24 -1.01
CA THR A 207 -1.13 -7.60 -1.48
C THR A 207 0.37 -7.73 -1.71
N ALA A 208 0.88 -8.96 -1.53
CA ALA A 208 2.25 -9.29 -1.89
C ALA A 208 2.29 -10.65 -2.58
N GLN A 209 3.32 -10.86 -3.39
CA GLN A 209 3.57 -12.15 -4.04
C GLN A 209 4.91 -12.69 -3.56
N GLY A 210 4.96 -14.00 -3.34
CA GLY A 210 6.19 -14.65 -2.92
C GLY A 210 6.21 -16.12 -3.30
N THR A 211 7.30 -16.77 -2.92
CA THR A 211 7.53 -18.19 -3.15
C THR A 211 7.72 -18.89 -1.81
N VAL A 212 7.09 -20.03 -1.62
CA VAL A 212 7.29 -20.87 -0.43
C VAL A 212 8.71 -21.43 -0.47
N VAL A 213 9.55 -21.02 0.49
CA VAL A 213 10.97 -21.41 0.58
C VAL A 213 11.25 -22.40 1.69
N ARG A 214 10.33 -22.57 2.65
CA ARG A 214 10.42 -23.55 3.72
C ARG A 214 9.04 -23.99 4.19
N THR A 215 8.93 -25.25 4.55
CA THR A 215 7.75 -25.82 5.20
C THR A 215 8.20 -26.72 6.35
N GLU A 216 7.48 -26.69 7.48
CA GLU A 216 7.77 -27.51 8.64
C GLU A 216 6.48 -27.83 9.41
N LEU A 217 6.32 -29.08 9.82
CA LEU A 217 5.18 -29.52 10.62
C LEU A 217 5.42 -29.19 12.11
N SER A 218 4.35 -28.87 12.83
CA SER A 218 4.35 -28.82 14.29
C SER A 218 4.63 -30.21 14.89
N ASP A 219 5.10 -30.26 16.12
CA ASP A 219 5.43 -31.51 16.81
C ASP A 219 4.23 -32.46 16.91
N ASP A 220 3.01 -31.94 17.04
CA ASP A 220 1.77 -32.70 17.07
C ASP A 220 1.20 -33.02 15.67
N GLY A 221 1.81 -32.51 14.61
CA GLY A 221 1.38 -32.69 13.22
C GLY A 221 0.07 -31.98 12.84
N SER A 222 -0.49 -31.13 13.68
CA SER A 222 -1.76 -30.46 13.44
C SER A 222 -1.63 -29.21 12.54
N ALA A 223 -0.50 -28.52 12.64
CA ALA A 223 -0.17 -27.32 11.91
C ALA A 223 1.06 -27.49 11.03
N MET A 224 1.21 -26.60 10.08
CA MET A 224 2.41 -26.51 9.24
C MET A 224 2.83 -25.04 9.13
N MET A 225 4.08 -24.78 9.43
CA MET A 225 4.72 -23.50 9.15
C MET A 225 5.06 -23.39 7.67
N LEU A 226 4.76 -22.25 7.09
CA LEU A 226 5.22 -21.83 5.76
C LEU A 226 6.10 -20.62 5.93
N VAL A 227 7.25 -20.62 5.25
CA VAL A 227 8.08 -19.43 5.07
C VAL A 227 8.01 -19.02 3.60
N ILE A 228 7.55 -17.81 3.36
CA ILE A 228 7.36 -17.21 2.04
C ILE A 228 8.44 -16.14 1.88
N ARG A 229 9.14 -16.16 0.74
CA ARG A 229 10.10 -15.12 0.35
C ARG A 229 9.55 -14.34 -0.84
N GLY A 230 9.59 -13.02 -0.75
CA GLY A 230 9.37 -12.11 -1.87
C GLY A 230 10.62 -11.30 -2.18
N ASP A 231 10.65 -10.67 -3.34
CA ASP A 231 11.76 -9.91 -3.90
C ASP A 231 11.39 -8.45 -4.24
N THR A 232 10.17 -8.06 -3.90
CA THR A 232 9.65 -6.72 -4.17
C THR A 232 9.19 -6.08 -2.87
N VAL A 233 9.90 -5.04 -2.46
CA VAL A 233 9.54 -4.25 -1.28
C VAL A 233 8.50 -3.20 -1.67
N THR A 234 7.42 -3.15 -0.90
CA THR A 234 6.35 -2.16 -0.98
C THR A 234 6.10 -1.57 0.40
N GLU A 235 5.30 -0.51 0.48
CA GLU A 235 4.84 0.04 1.75
C GLU A 235 4.22 -1.06 2.63
N ASP A 236 3.40 -1.94 2.03
CA ASP A 236 2.72 -3.04 2.73
C ASP A 236 3.67 -4.09 3.31
N THR A 237 4.82 -4.33 2.69
CA THR A 237 5.77 -5.36 3.14
C THR A 237 6.82 -4.83 4.10
N VAL A 238 7.20 -3.55 4.00
CA VAL A 238 8.28 -2.97 4.81
C VAL A 238 7.82 -2.50 6.19
N SER A 239 6.55 -2.06 6.29
CA SER A 239 6.01 -1.47 7.51
C SER A 239 5.34 -2.49 8.45
N ARG A 240 5.04 -3.71 7.96
CA ARG A 240 4.32 -4.71 8.74
C ARG A 240 5.26 -5.66 9.46
N ARG A 241 5.05 -5.85 10.76
CA ARG A 241 5.72 -6.89 11.55
C ARG A 241 4.87 -8.15 11.61
N ALA A 242 3.59 -8.00 11.92
CA ALA A 242 2.60 -9.07 11.94
C ALA A 242 1.35 -8.63 11.20
N ALA A 243 0.69 -9.56 10.54
CA ALA A 243 -0.58 -9.30 9.86
C ALA A 243 -1.37 -10.60 9.68
N ALA A 244 -2.68 -10.53 9.81
CA ALA A 244 -3.54 -11.59 9.33
C ALA A 244 -3.55 -11.55 7.79
N VAL A 245 -3.39 -12.73 7.17
CA VAL A 245 -3.34 -12.84 5.71
C VAL A 245 -4.30 -13.90 5.19
N ARG A 246 -4.84 -13.62 4.01
CA ARG A 246 -5.44 -14.65 3.17
C ARG A 246 -4.41 -15.12 2.15
N LEU A 247 -4.09 -16.42 2.20
CA LEU A 247 -3.15 -17.03 1.30
C LEU A 247 -3.89 -17.69 0.13
N SER A 248 -3.38 -17.53 -1.09
CA SER A 248 -3.84 -18.26 -2.28
C SER A 248 -2.67 -18.71 -3.14
N SER A 249 -2.74 -19.95 -3.65
CA SER A 249 -1.68 -20.57 -4.46
C SER A 249 -1.88 -20.43 -5.98
N GLU A 250 -3.05 -19.94 -6.42
CA GLU A 250 -3.39 -19.82 -7.84
C GLU A 250 -4.01 -18.46 -8.15
N ASN A 251 -3.54 -17.87 -9.25
CA ASN A 251 -4.15 -16.69 -9.84
C ASN A 251 -5.17 -17.12 -10.89
N TYR A 252 -6.44 -17.02 -10.57
CA TYR A 252 -7.48 -17.16 -11.56
C TYR A 252 -7.80 -15.81 -12.18
N THR A 253 -7.56 -15.69 -13.50
CA THR A 253 -8.00 -14.53 -14.27
C THR A 253 -9.35 -14.84 -14.90
N GLY A 254 -10.38 -14.10 -14.52
CA GLY A 254 -11.73 -14.36 -15.05
C GLY A 254 -12.81 -13.56 -14.33
N VAL A 255 -14.05 -13.81 -14.75
CA VAL A 255 -15.22 -13.24 -14.09
C VAL A 255 -15.66 -14.15 -12.95
N ARG A 256 -15.66 -13.62 -11.72
CA ARG A 256 -16.17 -14.34 -10.55
C ARG A 256 -17.70 -14.27 -10.54
N PHE A 257 -18.33 -15.40 -10.27
CA PHE A 257 -19.79 -15.50 -10.04
C PHE A 257 -20.09 -16.48 -8.91
N ASP A 258 -21.25 -16.34 -8.28
CA ASP A 258 -21.67 -17.21 -7.21
C ASP A 258 -22.06 -18.60 -7.72
N LYS A 259 -21.81 -19.60 -6.90
CA LYS A 259 -22.06 -21.01 -7.23
C LYS A 259 -23.53 -21.30 -7.58
N GLU A 260 -24.44 -20.48 -7.10
CA GLU A 260 -25.87 -20.58 -7.40
C GLU A 260 -26.23 -20.36 -8.90
N TYR A 261 -25.38 -19.63 -9.64
CA TYR A 261 -25.55 -19.41 -11.09
C TYR A 261 -24.99 -20.54 -11.95
N LEU A 262 -24.29 -21.51 -11.34
CA LEU A 262 -23.76 -22.64 -12.07
C LEU A 262 -24.91 -23.55 -12.55
N ARG A 263 -24.88 -23.91 -13.83
CA ARG A 263 -25.84 -24.83 -14.46
C ARG A 263 -25.09 -25.99 -15.11
N ILE A 264 -25.79 -27.12 -15.23
CA ILE A 264 -25.30 -28.27 -15.96
C ILE A 264 -26.24 -28.49 -17.13
N VAL A 265 -25.70 -28.39 -18.34
CA VAL A 265 -26.43 -28.60 -19.58
C VAL A 265 -25.72 -29.69 -20.34
N ASP A 266 -26.41 -30.79 -20.65
CA ASP A 266 -25.85 -31.95 -21.35
C ASP A 266 -24.57 -32.52 -20.69
N GLY A 267 -24.52 -32.47 -19.33
CA GLY A 267 -23.38 -32.96 -18.55
C GLY A 267 -22.21 -31.98 -18.44
N VAL A 268 -22.29 -30.80 -19.09
CA VAL A 268 -21.25 -29.76 -19.07
C VAL A 268 -21.63 -28.66 -18.10
N LYS A 269 -20.68 -28.27 -17.22
CA LYS A 269 -20.85 -27.15 -16.28
C LYS A 269 -20.64 -25.83 -16.99
N GLY A 270 -21.50 -24.86 -16.68
CA GLY A 270 -21.42 -23.52 -17.28
C GLY A 270 -22.38 -22.54 -16.64
N VAL A 271 -22.37 -21.31 -17.15
CA VAL A 271 -23.27 -20.23 -16.76
C VAL A 271 -23.93 -19.62 -17.99
N TYR A 272 -25.13 -19.10 -17.80
CA TYR A 272 -25.77 -18.29 -18.82
C TYR A 272 -25.29 -16.84 -18.69
N VAL A 273 -24.74 -16.30 -19.77
CA VAL A 273 -24.25 -14.90 -19.85
C VAL A 273 -25.18 -14.12 -20.77
N ASP A 274 -25.78 -13.07 -20.23
CA ASP A 274 -26.54 -12.07 -20.98
C ASP A 274 -25.60 -10.92 -21.36
N ASN A 275 -25.47 -10.64 -22.66
CA ASN A 275 -24.68 -9.54 -23.19
C ASN A 275 -25.54 -8.34 -23.66
N GLY A 276 -26.80 -8.30 -23.25
CA GLY A 276 -27.78 -7.27 -23.63
C GLY A 276 -28.48 -7.50 -24.97
N TYR A 277 -27.99 -8.48 -25.80
CA TYR A 277 -28.58 -8.85 -27.08
C TYR A 277 -29.06 -10.32 -27.11
N SER A 278 -28.40 -11.16 -26.35
CA SER A 278 -28.70 -12.59 -26.31
C SER A 278 -28.13 -13.23 -25.02
N VAL A 279 -28.81 -14.25 -24.54
CA VAL A 279 -28.33 -15.11 -23.45
C VAL A 279 -27.62 -16.32 -24.06
N LYS A 280 -26.36 -16.55 -23.67
CA LYS A 280 -25.55 -17.67 -24.18
C LYS A 280 -24.99 -18.48 -23.01
N PHE A 281 -25.01 -19.81 -23.18
CA PHE A 281 -24.34 -20.71 -22.25
C PHE A 281 -22.83 -20.67 -22.50
N LYS A 282 -22.07 -20.42 -21.42
CA LYS A 282 -20.60 -20.44 -21.41
C LYS A 282 -20.13 -21.53 -20.47
N THR A 283 -19.28 -22.41 -20.96
CA THR A 283 -18.64 -23.46 -20.17
C THR A 283 -17.61 -22.87 -19.20
N VAL A 284 -17.50 -23.44 -18.00
CA VAL A 284 -16.55 -23.07 -16.93
C VAL A 284 -15.82 -24.30 -16.42
#